data_63d98ae9217bdc6a59e9e05061223e40
#
_entry.id   63d98ae9217bdc6a59e9e05061223e40
#
_cell.length_a   1.000
_cell.length_b   1.000
_cell.length_c   1.000
_cell.angle_alpha   90.00
_cell.angle_beta   90.00
_cell.angle_gamma   90.00
#
_symmetry.space_group_name_H-M   'P 1'
#
loop_
_entity.id
_entity.type
_entity.pdbx_description
1 polymer ?
#
loop_
_entity_poly.entity_id
_entity_poly.type
_entity_poly.pdbx_seq_one_letter_code
_entity_poly.pdbx_strand_id
1 'polypeptide(L)'
;MLNAVPSTCTITIFEGPDGAGKSTAAEEYAKRTGALYVHFDALYGVKNSHTYFMEARAPALLGYQSVVLDRCWHSGPIYDLVFRNLEEHEQRQTQEICTLLDRAASFCRGVYVRCRPDVEVCISNWKSRLGDELVKSEQKMRAIHELYGDNDRNIMLPIVEYDYTEEPTVADKDSIEQLGAKIAEERKEVYGAKKPRVYNVVSS
;
A
#
# COMPACT_ATOMS: atom_id res chain seq x y z
N MET A 1 21.21 -13.87 23.38
CA MET A 1 20.31 -12.76 23.75
C MET A 1 19.72 -12.25 22.45
N LEU A 2 18.45 -12.56 22.17
CA LEU A 2 17.72 -11.96 21.04
C LEU A 2 17.40 -10.52 21.47
N ASN A 3 18.06 -9.56 20.88
CA ASN A 3 17.78 -8.16 21.11
C ASN A 3 16.31 -7.90 20.76
N ALA A 4 15.62 -7.21 21.66
CA ALA A 4 14.25 -6.77 21.41
C ALA A 4 14.19 -6.05 20.05
N VAL A 5 13.27 -6.48 19.19
CA VAL A 5 13.03 -5.84 17.89
C VAL A 5 12.85 -4.33 18.12
N PRO A 6 13.62 -3.47 17.49
CA PRO A 6 13.44 -2.04 17.63
C PRO A 6 12.00 -1.67 17.28
N SER A 7 11.31 -0.99 18.19
CA SER A 7 9.89 -0.65 18.09
C SER A 7 9.53 0.37 17.00
N THR A 8 10.42 0.59 16.06
CA THR A 8 10.38 1.70 15.11
C THR A 8 10.18 1.29 13.65
N CYS A 9 10.39 0.03 13.29
CA CYS A 9 10.21 -0.41 11.91
C CYS A 9 8.72 -0.46 11.54
N THR A 10 8.39 0.10 10.38
CA THR A 10 7.01 0.28 9.93
C THR A 10 6.83 -0.22 8.50
N ILE A 11 5.59 -0.52 8.14
CA ILE A 11 5.19 -0.78 6.76
C ILE A 11 4.34 0.39 6.28
N THR A 12 4.65 0.96 5.13
CA THR A 12 3.81 1.95 4.44
C THR A 12 3.48 1.41 3.07
N ILE A 13 2.20 1.34 2.73
CA ILE A 13 1.71 0.75 1.50
C ILE A 13 1.13 1.85 0.63
N PHE A 14 1.60 2.00 -0.59
CA PHE A 14 1.06 2.92 -1.57
C PHE A 14 0.22 2.14 -2.60
N GLU A 15 -1.05 2.47 -2.68
CA GLU A 15 -2.01 1.82 -3.58
C GLU A 15 -2.86 2.85 -4.34
N GLY A 16 -3.45 2.42 -5.44
CA GLY A 16 -4.30 3.27 -6.28
C GLY A 16 -4.27 2.83 -7.74
N PRO A 17 -5.09 3.43 -8.62
CA PRO A 17 -5.16 3.09 -10.03
C PRO A 17 -3.85 3.38 -10.78
N ASP A 18 -3.72 2.88 -12.01
CA ASP A 18 -2.61 3.26 -12.87
C ASP A 18 -2.67 4.76 -13.19
N GLY A 19 -1.52 5.39 -13.32
CA GLY A 19 -1.45 6.84 -13.53
C GLY A 19 -1.67 7.71 -12.28
N ALA A 20 -1.92 7.12 -11.11
CA ALA A 20 -2.17 7.85 -9.86
C ALA A 20 -0.92 8.39 -9.14
N GLY A 21 0.27 8.28 -9.73
CA GLY A 21 1.50 8.80 -9.13
C GLY A 21 2.09 7.97 -7.99
N LYS A 22 1.55 6.77 -7.71
CA LYS A 22 1.99 5.88 -6.61
C LYS A 22 3.48 5.67 -6.54
N SER A 23 4.07 5.16 -7.63
CA SER A 23 5.48 4.76 -7.68
C SER A 23 6.39 5.95 -7.38
N THR A 24 6.08 7.10 -7.95
CA THR A 24 6.82 8.34 -7.69
C THR A 24 6.75 8.74 -6.21
N ALA A 25 5.55 8.72 -5.62
CA ALA A 25 5.35 9.06 -4.22
C ALA A 25 6.01 8.04 -3.28
N ALA A 26 5.85 6.76 -3.55
CA ALA A 26 6.40 5.68 -2.74
C ALA A 26 7.94 5.68 -2.75
N GLU A 27 8.54 5.82 -3.93
CA GLU A 27 10.00 5.87 -4.08
C GLU A 27 10.61 7.08 -3.35
N GLU A 28 10.02 8.26 -3.55
CA GLU A 28 10.50 9.47 -2.88
C GLU A 28 10.30 9.42 -1.36
N TYR A 29 9.16 8.90 -0.91
CA TYR A 29 8.92 8.68 0.52
C TYR A 29 9.92 7.69 1.12
N ALA A 30 10.20 6.58 0.43
CA ALA A 30 11.18 5.59 0.87
C ALA A 30 12.58 6.20 0.98
N LYS A 31 12.99 6.98 -0.02
CA LYS A 31 14.29 7.69 -0.05
C LYS A 31 14.44 8.64 1.13
N ARG A 32 13.41 9.43 1.45
CA ARG A 32 13.45 10.40 2.56
C ARG A 32 13.45 9.77 3.93
N THR A 33 12.73 8.65 4.07
CA THR A 33 12.63 7.95 5.35
C THR A 33 13.73 6.93 5.58
N GLY A 34 14.55 6.63 4.57
CA GLY A 34 15.53 5.55 4.61
C GLY A 34 14.90 4.16 4.65
N ALA A 35 13.64 4.04 4.24
CA ALA A 35 12.93 2.76 4.20
C ALA A 35 13.34 1.94 2.97
N LEU A 36 13.20 0.62 3.06
CA LEU A 36 13.35 -0.28 1.93
C LEU A 36 12.17 -0.09 0.97
N TYR A 37 12.43 0.31 -0.26
CA TYR A 37 11.42 0.37 -1.31
C TYR A 37 11.27 -0.98 -2.00
N VAL A 38 10.02 -1.45 -2.11
CA VAL A 38 9.67 -2.70 -2.79
C VAL A 38 8.51 -2.43 -3.73
N HIS A 39 8.73 -2.63 -5.02
CA HIS A 39 7.70 -2.53 -6.04
C HIS A 39 7.16 -3.91 -6.40
N PHE A 40 5.84 -4.03 -6.49
CA PHE A 40 5.19 -5.26 -6.93
C PHE A 40 4.53 -5.07 -8.28
N ASP A 41 4.90 -5.94 -9.19
CA ASP A 41 4.39 -5.96 -10.55
C ASP A 41 2.97 -6.56 -10.59
N ALA A 42 2.09 -6.01 -11.43
CA ALA A 42 0.69 -6.45 -11.58
C ALA A 42 0.53 -7.93 -12.02
N LEU A 43 1.60 -8.54 -12.51
CA LEU A 43 1.60 -9.93 -13.00
C LEU A 43 1.44 -11.00 -11.92
N TYR A 44 1.58 -10.61 -10.68
CA TYR A 44 1.70 -11.60 -9.60
C TYR A 44 0.41 -11.92 -8.85
N GLY A 45 -0.70 -11.62 -9.26
CA GLY A 45 -2.01 -12.01 -8.70
C GLY A 45 -2.04 -12.45 -7.22
N VAL A 46 -3.20 -12.52 -6.62
CA VAL A 46 -3.39 -12.84 -5.19
C VAL A 46 -2.73 -14.15 -4.74
N LYS A 47 -2.55 -15.12 -5.63
CA LYS A 47 -1.91 -16.40 -5.31
C LYS A 47 -0.46 -16.26 -4.81
N ASN A 48 0.19 -15.15 -5.12
CA ASN A 48 1.55 -14.85 -4.68
C ASN A 48 1.63 -13.78 -3.59
N SER A 49 0.49 -13.26 -3.12
CA SER A 49 0.43 -12.22 -2.08
C SER A 49 1.18 -12.62 -0.80
N HIS A 50 1.18 -13.91 -0.45
CA HIS A 50 1.93 -14.42 0.70
C HIS A 50 3.44 -14.30 0.51
N THR A 51 3.97 -14.51 -0.69
CA THR A 51 5.40 -14.35 -0.99
C THR A 51 5.81 -12.90 -0.80
N TYR A 52 5.04 -11.98 -1.35
CA TYR A 52 5.28 -10.54 -1.17
C TYR A 52 5.26 -10.12 0.27
N PHE A 53 4.27 -10.61 0.99
CA PHE A 53 4.17 -10.32 2.39
C PHE A 53 5.38 -10.83 3.17
N MET A 54 5.85 -12.01 2.86
CA MET A 54 7.03 -12.59 3.53
C MET A 54 8.29 -11.79 3.23
N GLU A 55 8.51 -11.39 1.97
CA GLU A 55 9.66 -10.58 1.58
C GLU A 55 9.62 -9.18 2.20
N ALA A 56 8.48 -8.51 2.13
CA ALA A 56 8.31 -7.16 2.67
C ALA A 56 8.28 -7.15 4.21
N ARG A 57 7.65 -8.15 4.82
CA ARG A 57 7.51 -8.24 6.26
C ARG A 57 8.79 -8.61 6.97
N ALA A 58 9.59 -9.49 6.40
CA ALA A 58 10.78 -10.00 7.08
C ALA A 58 11.71 -8.87 7.56
N PRO A 59 12.11 -7.88 6.76
CA PRO A 59 12.92 -6.76 7.23
C PRO A 59 12.25 -5.94 8.35
N ALA A 60 10.95 -5.67 8.26
CA ALA A 60 10.23 -4.88 9.24
C ALA A 60 10.00 -5.65 10.55
N LEU A 61 9.59 -6.93 10.48
CA LEU A 61 9.38 -7.79 11.67
C LEU A 61 10.68 -8.07 12.41
N LEU A 62 11.75 -8.29 11.68
CA LEU A 62 13.07 -8.51 12.27
C LEU A 62 13.68 -7.20 12.81
N GLY A 63 12.99 -6.07 12.61
CA GLY A 63 13.41 -4.77 13.12
C GLY A 63 14.65 -4.20 12.46
N TYR A 64 14.98 -4.69 11.26
CA TYR A 64 16.14 -4.20 10.52
C TYR A 64 15.87 -2.90 9.81
N GLN A 65 14.67 -2.74 9.20
CA GLN A 65 14.36 -1.59 8.38
C GLN A 65 12.85 -1.41 8.19
N SER A 66 12.39 -0.16 8.13
CA SER A 66 11.04 0.14 7.64
C SER A 66 10.91 -0.18 6.15
N VAL A 67 9.72 -0.53 5.71
CA VAL A 67 9.45 -0.95 4.34
C VAL A 67 8.36 -0.07 3.73
N VAL A 68 8.56 0.35 2.49
CA VAL A 68 7.58 1.02 1.64
C VAL A 68 7.23 0.07 0.49
N LEU A 69 5.95 -0.25 0.38
CA LEU A 69 5.41 -1.08 -0.70
C LEU A 69 4.75 -0.18 -1.75
N ASP A 70 5.17 -0.29 -2.98
CA ASP A 70 4.48 0.26 -4.15
C ASP A 70 3.65 -0.86 -4.76
N ARG A 71 2.36 -0.81 -4.51
CA ARG A 71 1.37 -1.88 -4.61
C ARG A 71 1.52 -2.95 -3.52
N CYS A 72 0.43 -3.69 -3.32
CA CYS A 72 0.41 -4.82 -2.40
C CYS A 72 -0.68 -5.83 -2.78
N TRP A 73 -1.10 -6.63 -1.83
CA TRP A 73 -2.16 -7.62 -1.97
C TRP A 73 -3.54 -7.06 -2.32
N HIS A 74 -3.82 -5.77 -2.09
CA HIS A 74 -5.10 -5.13 -2.43
C HIS A 74 -5.25 -4.86 -3.92
N SER A 75 -4.17 -4.71 -4.69
CA SER A 75 -4.23 -4.57 -6.14
C SER A 75 -4.85 -5.80 -6.80
N GLY A 76 -4.50 -7.00 -6.34
CA GLY A 76 -4.96 -8.25 -6.94
C GLY A 76 -6.49 -8.35 -7.07
N PRO A 77 -7.28 -8.26 -5.97
CA PRO A 77 -8.74 -8.32 -6.02
C PRO A 77 -9.36 -7.29 -6.94
N ILE A 78 -8.86 -6.05 -6.91
CA ILE A 78 -9.39 -4.95 -7.73
C ILE A 78 -9.21 -5.24 -9.22
N TYR A 79 -8.00 -5.64 -9.61
CA TYR A 79 -7.73 -5.99 -11.01
C TYR A 79 -8.43 -7.27 -11.43
N ASP A 80 -8.53 -8.26 -10.56
CA ASP A 80 -9.24 -9.51 -10.85
C ASP A 80 -10.73 -9.30 -11.09
N LEU A 81 -11.38 -8.40 -10.36
CA LEU A 81 -12.78 -8.01 -10.62
C LEU A 81 -12.98 -7.39 -12.00
N VAL A 82 -12.02 -6.63 -12.50
CA VAL A 82 -12.13 -5.95 -13.81
C VAL A 82 -11.72 -6.86 -14.97
N PHE A 83 -10.84 -7.83 -14.73
CA PHE A 83 -10.24 -8.62 -15.82
C PHE A 83 -10.64 -10.09 -15.83
N ARG A 84 -11.04 -10.69 -14.70
CA ARG A 84 -11.18 -12.14 -14.57
C ARG A 84 -12.59 -12.64 -14.26
N ASN A 85 -13.55 -11.77 -13.94
CA ASN A 85 -14.90 -12.15 -13.54
C ASN A 85 -14.88 -13.29 -12.50
N LEU A 86 -14.16 -13.10 -11.41
CA LEU A 86 -14.06 -14.08 -10.34
C LEU A 86 -15.44 -14.51 -9.82
N GLU A 87 -15.63 -15.78 -9.55
CA GLU A 87 -16.80 -16.27 -8.87
C GLU A 87 -16.87 -15.76 -7.41
N GLU A 88 -18.06 -15.70 -6.85
CA GLU A 88 -18.29 -15.14 -5.51
C GLU A 88 -17.42 -15.79 -4.42
N HIS A 89 -17.20 -17.11 -4.53
CA HIS A 89 -16.37 -17.84 -3.57
C HIS A 89 -14.89 -17.47 -3.70
N GLU A 90 -14.38 -17.23 -4.92
CA GLU A 90 -13.00 -16.79 -5.16
C GLU A 90 -12.78 -15.37 -4.63
N GLN A 91 -13.76 -14.47 -4.83
CA GLN A 91 -13.73 -13.11 -4.28
C GLN A 91 -13.66 -13.15 -2.75
N ARG A 92 -14.47 -14.00 -2.09
CA ARG A 92 -14.42 -14.15 -0.63
C ARG A 92 -13.07 -14.67 -0.14
N GLN A 93 -12.52 -15.71 -0.76
CA GLN A 93 -11.20 -16.24 -0.39
C GLN A 93 -10.11 -15.17 -0.53
N THR A 94 -10.14 -14.43 -1.61
CA THR A 94 -9.20 -13.33 -1.85
C THR A 94 -9.31 -12.26 -0.76
N GLN A 95 -10.53 -11.88 -0.38
CA GLN A 95 -10.79 -10.91 0.67
C GLN A 95 -10.31 -11.39 2.04
N GLU A 96 -10.50 -12.66 2.36
CA GLU A 96 -10.00 -13.26 3.60
C GLU A 96 -8.46 -13.19 3.66
N ILE A 97 -7.78 -13.48 2.55
CA ILE A 97 -6.33 -13.37 2.45
C ILE A 97 -5.88 -11.92 2.68
N CYS A 98 -6.51 -10.94 2.02
CA CYS A 98 -6.20 -9.53 2.21
C CYS A 98 -6.36 -9.11 3.68
N THR A 99 -7.45 -9.54 4.32
CA THR A 99 -7.70 -9.29 5.74
C THR A 99 -6.62 -9.86 6.65
N LEU A 100 -6.15 -11.08 6.37
CA LEU A 100 -5.07 -11.70 7.14
C LEU A 100 -3.74 -10.95 6.96
N LEU A 101 -3.45 -10.51 5.74
CA LEU A 101 -2.24 -9.75 5.43
C LEU A 101 -2.25 -8.36 6.08
N ASP A 102 -3.41 -7.68 6.08
CA ASP A 102 -3.58 -6.40 6.79
C ASP A 102 -3.36 -6.56 8.29
N ARG A 103 -3.96 -7.59 8.90
CA ARG A 103 -3.72 -7.90 10.33
C ARG A 103 -2.24 -8.11 10.61
N ALA A 104 -1.56 -8.82 9.72
CA ALA A 104 -0.14 -9.05 9.87
C ALA A 104 0.68 -7.76 9.67
N ALA A 105 0.32 -6.89 8.72
CA ALA A 105 0.97 -5.59 8.54
C ALA A 105 0.73 -4.65 9.73
N SER A 106 -0.43 -4.75 10.41
CA SER A 106 -0.73 -3.94 11.58
C SER A 106 0.25 -4.19 12.74
N PHE A 107 0.84 -5.39 12.85
CA PHE A 107 1.91 -5.64 13.83
C PHE A 107 3.17 -4.82 13.56
N CYS A 108 3.38 -4.40 12.33
CA CYS A 108 4.45 -3.49 11.91
C CYS A 108 3.93 -2.06 11.77
N ARG A 109 2.84 -1.69 12.45
CA ARG A 109 2.24 -0.35 12.40
C ARG A 109 1.98 0.08 10.95
N GLY A 110 1.40 -0.82 10.16
CA GLY A 110 1.11 -0.62 8.74
C GLY A 110 0.17 0.55 8.51
N VAL A 111 0.41 1.32 7.46
CA VAL A 111 -0.46 2.39 6.97
C VAL A 111 -0.66 2.21 5.49
N TYR A 112 -1.90 2.35 5.05
CA TYR A 112 -2.29 2.30 3.65
C TYR A 112 -2.43 3.74 3.12
N VAL A 113 -1.64 4.10 2.11
CA VAL A 113 -1.70 5.39 1.42
C VAL A 113 -2.48 5.18 0.14
N ARG A 114 -3.67 5.77 0.05
CA ARG A 114 -4.50 5.70 -1.14
C ARG A 114 -4.17 6.87 -2.07
N CYS A 115 -3.47 6.57 -3.15
CA CYS A 115 -3.17 7.51 -4.22
C CYS A 115 -4.34 7.52 -5.20
N ARG A 116 -5.18 8.56 -5.17
CA ARG A 116 -6.38 8.59 -5.99
C ARG A 116 -6.72 10.02 -6.44
N PRO A 117 -5.90 10.60 -7.33
CA PRO A 117 -6.26 11.85 -8.00
C PRO A 117 -7.49 11.66 -8.88
N ASP A 118 -8.02 12.74 -9.43
CA ASP A 118 -9.14 12.69 -10.36
C ASP A 118 -8.91 11.65 -11.47
N VAL A 119 -10.00 10.98 -11.88
CA VAL A 119 -9.93 9.89 -12.87
C VAL A 119 -9.37 10.35 -14.20
N GLU A 120 -9.65 11.59 -14.62
CA GLU A 120 -9.13 12.13 -15.88
C GLU A 120 -7.62 12.36 -15.82
N VAL A 121 -7.10 12.72 -14.65
CA VAL A 121 -5.65 12.80 -14.41
C VAL A 121 -5.01 11.43 -14.53
N CYS A 122 -5.60 10.40 -13.89
CA CYS A 122 -5.13 9.02 -14.01
C CYS A 122 -5.12 8.56 -15.48
N ILE A 123 -6.19 8.80 -16.22
CA ILE A 123 -6.32 8.43 -17.64
C ILE A 123 -5.30 9.17 -18.49
N SER A 124 -5.09 10.47 -18.27
CA SER A 124 -4.11 11.27 -18.99
C SER A 124 -2.70 10.73 -18.79
N ASN A 125 -2.34 10.46 -17.54
CA ASN A 125 -1.03 9.90 -17.18
C ASN A 125 -0.83 8.49 -17.75
N TRP A 126 -1.86 7.65 -17.68
CA TRP A 126 -1.82 6.33 -18.26
C TRP A 126 -1.62 6.37 -19.79
N LYS A 127 -2.37 7.21 -20.50
CA LYS A 127 -2.22 7.40 -21.95
C LYS A 127 -0.84 7.91 -22.36
N SER A 128 -0.20 8.71 -21.52
CA SER A 128 1.15 9.23 -21.79
C SER A 128 2.25 8.17 -21.69
N ARG A 129 1.96 7.05 -21.02
CA ARG A 129 2.87 5.91 -20.86
C ARG A 129 2.63 4.92 -22.00
N LEU A 130 3.23 5.15 -23.13
CA LEU A 130 3.18 4.21 -24.27
C LEU A 130 4.01 2.98 -23.95
N GLY A 131 3.37 1.88 -23.52
CA GLY A 131 4.06 0.63 -23.17
C GLY A 131 3.10 -0.55 -23.03
N ASP A 132 3.61 -1.68 -22.51
CA ASP A 132 2.86 -2.92 -22.25
C ASP A 132 2.02 -2.85 -20.96
N GLU A 133 1.19 -1.83 -20.85
CA GLU A 133 0.27 -1.67 -19.74
C GLU A 133 -0.80 -2.78 -19.76
N LEU A 134 -1.12 -3.32 -18.57
CA LEU A 134 -2.17 -4.34 -18.42
C LEU A 134 -3.55 -3.78 -18.81
N VAL A 135 -3.82 -2.54 -18.46
CA VAL A 135 -5.06 -1.85 -18.79
C VAL A 135 -4.99 -1.33 -20.22
N LYS A 136 -5.92 -1.77 -21.07
CA LYS A 136 -5.97 -1.41 -22.49
C LYS A 136 -7.16 -0.51 -22.86
N SER A 137 -7.98 -0.09 -21.89
CA SER A 137 -9.14 0.77 -22.20
C SER A 137 -9.47 1.74 -21.07
N GLU A 138 -9.95 2.92 -21.41
CA GLU A 138 -10.43 3.92 -20.45
C GLU A 138 -11.56 3.40 -19.56
N GLN A 139 -12.48 2.61 -20.14
CA GLN A 139 -13.59 2.05 -19.37
C GLN A 139 -13.08 1.20 -18.20
N LYS A 140 -12.06 0.37 -18.43
CA LYS A 140 -11.44 -0.42 -17.38
C LYS A 140 -10.69 0.45 -16.37
N MET A 141 -10.02 1.52 -16.82
CA MET A 141 -9.39 2.50 -15.93
C MET A 141 -10.40 3.15 -14.99
N ARG A 142 -11.57 3.57 -15.52
CA ARG A 142 -12.64 4.14 -14.69
C ARG A 142 -13.16 3.15 -13.67
N ALA A 143 -13.38 1.90 -14.09
CA ALA A 143 -13.83 0.83 -13.18
C ALA A 143 -12.80 0.56 -12.06
N ILE A 144 -11.51 0.49 -12.39
CA ILE A 144 -10.44 0.34 -11.40
C ILE A 144 -10.41 1.53 -10.45
N HIS A 145 -10.49 2.76 -10.97
CA HIS A 145 -10.51 3.98 -10.16
C HIS A 145 -11.68 4.01 -9.18
N GLU A 146 -12.88 3.61 -9.62
CA GLU A 146 -14.08 3.50 -8.79
C GLU A 146 -13.88 2.47 -7.68
N LEU A 147 -13.40 1.28 -8.01
CA LEU A 147 -13.14 0.20 -7.05
C LEU A 147 -12.13 0.59 -5.97
N TYR A 148 -11.13 1.40 -6.29
CA TYR A 148 -10.23 1.95 -5.27
C TYR A 148 -10.93 2.92 -4.32
N GLY A 149 -11.98 3.62 -4.77
CA GLY A 149 -12.80 4.49 -3.92
C GLY A 149 -13.74 3.73 -2.99
N ASP A 150 -14.27 2.62 -3.46
CA ASP A 150 -15.29 1.85 -2.74
C ASP A 150 -14.70 0.79 -1.78
N ASN A 151 -13.38 0.61 -1.79
CA ASN A 151 -12.72 -0.50 -1.11
C ASN A 151 -12.46 -0.30 0.40
N ASP A 152 -12.92 0.80 1.00
CA ASP A 152 -12.66 1.13 2.40
C ASP A 152 -13.08 0.03 3.39
N ARG A 153 -14.17 -0.66 3.08
CA ARG A 153 -14.70 -1.73 3.93
C ARG A 153 -13.81 -2.96 4.00
N ASN A 154 -12.88 -3.07 3.08
CA ASN A 154 -12.02 -4.24 2.89
C ASN A 154 -10.59 -4.00 3.39
N ILE A 155 -10.27 -2.78 3.80
CA ILE A 155 -8.94 -2.40 4.28
C ILE A 155 -8.99 -2.29 5.81
N MET A 156 -8.15 -3.06 6.50
CA MET A 156 -8.07 -3.04 7.96
C MET A 156 -6.96 -2.14 8.50
N LEU A 157 -6.14 -1.60 7.62
CA LEU A 157 -5.10 -0.64 7.97
C LEU A 157 -5.66 0.78 8.01
N PRO A 158 -5.10 1.67 8.82
CA PRO A 158 -5.43 3.10 8.74
C PRO A 158 -5.11 3.63 7.33
N ILE A 159 -6.03 4.43 6.79
CA ILE A 159 -5.95 4.95 5.41
C ILE A 159 -5.56 6.42 5.45
N VAL A 160 -4.55 6.77 4.69
CA VAL A 160 -4.16 8.15 4.40
C VAL A 160 -4.45 8.44 2.93
N GLU A 161 -5.32 9.41 2.68
CA GLU A 161 -5.59 9.89 1.32
C GLU A 161 -4.42 10.72 0.81
N TYR A 162 -4.04 10.46 -0.43
CA TYR A 162 -3.01 11.21 -1.11
C TYR A 162 -3.43 11.52 -2.54
N ASP A 163 -3.66 12.80 -2.80
CA ASP A 163 -3.86 13.37 -4.13
C ASP A 163 -2.81 14.46 -4.36
N TYR A 164 -1.84 14.16 -5.20
CA TYR A 164 -0.78 15.10 -5.52
C TYR A 164 -1.26 16.30 -6.36
N THR A 165 -2.49 16.25 -6.88
CA THR A 165 -3.09 17.33 -7.68
C THR A 165 -3.83 18.36 -6.84
N GLU A 166 -4.28 17.98 -5.64
CA GLU A 166 -4.96 18.86 -4.70
C GLU A 166 -4.00 19.64 -3.79
N GLU A 167 -2.76 19.21 -3.68
CA GLU A 167 -1.78 19.91 -2.85
C GLU A 167 -1.49 21.29 -3.44
N PRO A 168 -1.45 22.33 -2.62
CA PRO A 168 -1.32 23.68 -3.11
C PRO A 168 -0.03 23.84 -3.92
N THR A 169 -0.17 24.48 -5.03
CA THR A 169 0.90 24.91 -5.95
C THR A 169 1.87 25.92 -5.31
N VAL A 170 1.98 25.92 -4.01
CA VAL A 170 3.04 26.62 -3.31
C VAL A 170 4.30 25.80 -3.49
N ALA A 171 5.10 26.25 -4.43
CA ALA A 171 6.32 25.64 -4.92
C ALA A 171 7.39 25.30 -3.84
N ASP A 172 7.07 25.32 -2.57
CA ASP A 172 8.05 25.32 -1.50
C ASP A 172 7.81 24.36 -0.35
N LYS A 173 6.73 23.57 -0.35
CA LYS A 173 6.64 22.49 0.65
C LYS A 173 6.06 21.26 0.01
N ASP A 174 6.90 20.54 -0.33
CA ASP A 174 7.07 19.18 -0.56
C ASP A 174 5.85 18.34 -0.13
N SER A 175 5.04 17.98 -1.11
CA SER A 175 3.87 17.11 -0.90
C SER A 175 4.21 15.81 -0.16
N ILE A 176 5.44 15.32 -0.31
CA ILE A 176 5.92 14.11 0.37
C ILE A 176 6.25 14.38 1.84
N GLU A 177 6.71 15.57 2.22
CA GLU A 177 6.91 15.93 3.62
C GLU A 177 5.56 16.02 4.34
N GLN A 178 4.56 16.64 3.72
CA GLN A 178 3.21 16.73 4.25
C GLN A 178 2.57 15.34 4.34
N LEU A 179 2.72 14.52 3.32
CA LEU A 179 2.30 13.13 3.36
C LEU A 179 2.96 12.37 4.51
N GLY A 180 4.27 12.56 4.70
CA GLY A 180 5.00 11.97 5.81
C GLY A 180 4.45 12.36 7.17
N ALA A 181 4.07 13.63 7.35
CA ALA A 181 3.43 14.12 8.56
C ALA A 181 2.05 13.48 8.78
N LYS A 182 1.19 13.42 7.74
CA LYS A 182 -0.11 12.75 7.79
C LYS A 182 0.03 11.28 8.19
N ILE A 183 0.97 10.55 7.58
CA ILE A 183 1.25 9.14 7.90
C ILE A 183 1.72 8.97 9.35
N ALA A 184 2.57 9.86 9.85
CA ALA A 184 3.07 9.81 11.22
C ALA A 184 1.97 10.09 12.24
N GLU A 185 1.09 11.04 11.96
CA GLU A 185 -0.06 11.38 12.79
C GLU A 185 -1.06 10.20 12.84
N GLU A 186 -1.43 9.65 11.72
CA GLU A 186 -2.33 8.49 11.63
C GLU A 186 -1.78 7.29 12.38
N ARG A 187 -0.49 7.00 12.24
CA ARG A 187 0.18 5.96 13.02
C ARG A 187 0.11 6.23 14.52
N LYS A 188 0.29 7.45 14.93
CA LYS A 188 0.24 7.84 16.35
C LYS A 188 -1.18 7.69 16.88
N GLU A 189 -2.18 8.06 16.12
CA GLU A 189 -3.59 7.95 16.50
C GLU A 189 -4.00 6.47 16.67
N VAL A 190 -3.78 5.65 15.67
CA VAL A 190 -4.24 4.26 15.65
C VAL A 190 -3.40 3.35 16.54
N TYR A 191 -2.07 3.48 16.48
CA TYR A 191 -1.17 2.57 17.20
C TYR A 191 -0.65 3.16 18.52
N GLY A 192 -0.78 4.48 18.73
CA GLY A 192 -0.41 5.19 19.94
C GLY A 192 1.05 4.97 20.33
N ALA A 193 1.34 5.32 21.59
CA ALA A 193 2.60 5.00 22.27
C ALA A 193 2.58 3.58 22.86
N LYS A 194 1.76 2.67 22.37
CA LYS A 194 1.72 1.29 22.86
C LYS A 194 3.10 0.68 22.67
N LYS A 195 3.77 0.40 23.78
CA LYS A 195 5.00 -0.38 23.78
C LYS A 195 4.75 -1.69 23.02
N PRO A 196 5.64 -2.11 22.12
CA PRO A 196 5.49 -3.36 21.41
C PRO A 196 5.32 -4.49 22.41
N ARG A 197 4.36 -5.37 22.17
CA ARG A 197 4.25 -6.59 22.94
C ARG A 197 5.48 -7.45 22.64
N VAL A 198 6.36 -7.58 23.59
CA VAL A 198 7.48 -8.52 23.50
C VAL A 198 6.87 -9.92 23.60
N TYR A 199 6.82 -10.65 22.51
CA TYR A 199 6.50 -12.06 22.54
C TYR A 199 7.78 -12.78 22.97
N ASN A 200 7.81 -13.28 24.20
CA ASN A 200 8.82 -14.22 24.62
C ASN A 200 8.55 -15.53 23.85
N VAL A 201 9.37 -15.81 22.86
CA VAL A 201 9.41 -17.14 22.27
C VAL A 201 10.03 -18.04 23.34
N VAL A 202 9.18 -18.80 24.02
CA VAL A 202 9.63 -19.83 24.94
C VAL A 202 10.32 -20.89 24.08
N SER A 203 11.64 -20.96 24.16
CA SER A 203 12.43 -22.07 23.64
C SER A 203 12.10 -23.31 24.45
N SER A 204 11.36 -24.23 23.87
CA SER A 204 11.24 -25.61 24.32
C SER A 204 12.45 -26.42 23.89
#